data_ab3897c322ac8f4ef5b43823b29b6490
#
_entry.id   ab3897c322ac8f4ef5b43823b29b6490
#
_cell.length_a   1.000
_cell.length_b   1.000
_cell.length_c   1.000
_cell.angle_alpha   90.00
_cell.angle_beta   90.00
_cell.angle_gamma   90.00
#
_symmetry.space_group_name_H-M   'P 1'
#
loop_
_entity.id
_entity.type
_entity.pdbx_description
1 polymer ?
#
loop_
_entity_poly.entity_id
_entity_poly.type
_entity_poly.pdbx_seq_one_letter_code
_entity_poly.pdbx_strand_id
1 'polypeptide(L)'
;MKRAILLGLVAAGVLFSAPSRATQLITEEEAQLPPPKGAIAADRRGIMRGPKVEFISPGASINSPMRLVLKFESFGGAKIDPDSVKVLFLRSPNVDLTPRVKPFIQADGINMQDAELPPGEYTVRVDLKDSEGRPGTTIFTLKVTPK
;
A
#
# COMPACT_ATOMS: atom_id res chain seq x y z
N MET A 1 7.46 -58.19 42.04
CA MET A 1 8.31 -57.05 41.57
C MET A 1 7.64 -56.34 40.43
N LYS A 2 7.06 -55.20 40.71
CA LYS A 2 6.39 -54.40 39.69
C LYS A 2 7.31 -53.23 39.35
N ARG A 3 7.86 -53.24 38.15
CA ARG A 3 8.62 -52.10 37.62
C ARG A 3 7.64 -51.13 36.99
N ALA A 4 7.43 -49.99 37.61
CA ALA A 4 6.69 -48.88 37.00
C ALA A 4 7.62 -48.15 36.04
N ILE A 5 7.32 -48.22 34.76
CA ILE A 5 8.00 -47.40 33.75
C ILE A 5 7.25 -46.09 33.68
N LEU A 6 7.88 -45.03 34.18
CA LEU A 6 7.38 -43.70 34.04
C LEU A 6 7.74 -43.21 32.61
N LEU A 7 6.77 -43.21 31.74
CA LEU A 7 6.93 -42.62 30.41
C LEU A 7 6.78 -41.10 30.57
N GLY A 8 7.90 -40.39 30.58
CA GLY A 8 7.91 -38.94 30.54
C GLY A 8 7.48 -38.45 29.16
N LEU A 9 6.29 -37.90 29.08
CA LEU A 9 5.79 -37.22 27.89
C LEU A 9 6.47 -35.87 27.80
N VAL A 10 7.53 -35.76 26.98
CA VAL A 10 8.12 -34.46 26.62
C VAL A 10 7.23 -33.85 25.58
N ALA A 11 6.36 -32.94 25.97
CA ALA A 11 5.63 -32.08 25.05
C ALA A 11 6.62 -31.04 24.49
N ALA A 12 7.19 -31.35 23.34
CA ALA A 12 7.92 -30.36 22.56
C ALA A 12 6.93 -29.34 22.02
N GLY A 13 6.78 -28.22 22.74
CA GLY A 13 6.03 -27.07 22.24
C GLY A 13 6.73 -26.47 21.03
N VAL A 14 6.24 -26.79 19.85
CA VAL A 14 6.68 -26.13 18.63
C VAL A 14 6.08 -24.73 18.65
N LEU A 15 6.87 -23.76 19.04
CA LEU A 15 6.53 -22.36 18.86
C LEU A 15 6.54 -22.07 17.36
N PHE A 16 5.38 -22.12 16.74
CA PHE A 16 5.19 -21.58 15.41
C PHE A 16 5.27 -20.05 15.51
N SER A 17 6.47 -19.52 15.42
CA SER A 17 6.65 -18.11 15.09
C SER A 17 6.12 -17.95 13.65
N ALA A 18 4.90 -17.48 13.53
CA ALA A 18 4.39 -17.07 12.23
C ALA A 18 5.34 -16.00 11.68
N PRO A 19 5.96 -16.20 10.51
CA PRO A 19 6.79 -15.17 9.93
C PRO A 19 5.93 -13.93 9.72
N SER A 20 6.34 -12.81 10.27
CA SER A 20 5.71 -11.53 9.97
C SER A 20 5.97 -11.29 8.49
N ARG A 21 4.99 -11.60 7.67
CA ARG A 21 5.11 -11.45 6.22
C ARG A 21 4.92 -9.98 5.88
N ALA A 22 5.99 -9.36 5.39
CA ALA A 22 5.87 -8.12 4.65
C ALA A 22 4.84 -8.31 3.54
N THR A 23 3.93 -7.35 3.38
CA THR A 23 2.92 -7.42 2.32
C THR A 23 3.55 -7.00 1.00
N GLN A 24 3.58 -7.90 0.05
CA GLN A 24 4.08 -7.60 -1.28
C GLN A 24 3.12 -6.65 -1.99
N LEU A 25 3.53 -5.40 -2.15
CA LEU A 25 2.73 -4.37 -2.80
C LEU A 25 2.81 -4.50 -4.33
N ILE A 26 4.01 -4.70 -4.87
CA ILE A 26 4.26 -4.86 -6.30
C ILE A 26 5.17 -6.08 -6.49
N THR A 27 4.80 -6.99 -7.40
CA THR A 27 5.63 -8.15 -7.73
C THR A 27 6.74 -7.78 -8.73
N GLU A 28 7.76 -8.61 -8.83
CA GLU A 28 8.82 -8.41 -9.82
C GLU A 28 8.29 -8.44 -11.25
N GLU A 29 7.34 -9.29 -11.54
CA GLU A 29 6.69 -9.38 -12.85
C GLU A 29 5.94 -8.10 -13.19
N GLU A 30 5.20 -7.55 -12.22
CA GLU A 30 4.48 -6.29 -12.39
C GLU A 30 5.43 -5.10 -12.56
N ALA A 31 6.56 -5.12 -11.86
CA ALA A 31 7.58 -4.08 -11.98
C ALA A 31 8.21 -4.04 -13.39
N GLN A 32 8.20 -5.15 -14.10
CA GLN A 32 8.74 -5.27 -15.46
C GLN A 32 7.72 -4.94 -16.55
N LEU A 33 6.47 -4.66 -16.21
CA LEU A 33 5.47 -4.27 -17.19
C LEU A 33 5.88 -3.01 -17.95
N PRO A 34 5.47 -2.88 -19.23
CA PRO A 34 5.76 -1.69 -20.02
C PRO A 34 5.21 -0.42 -19.37
N PRO A 35 5.82 0.74 -19.60
CA PRO A 35 5.28 2.00 -19.12
C PRO A 35 3.87 2.24 -19.68
N PRO A 36 3.07 3.06 -18.99
CA PRO A 36 1.69 3.31 -19.43
C PRO A 36 1.67 3.94 -20.83
N LYS A 37 0.72 3.51 -21.64
CA LYS A 37 0.50 4.09 -22.96
C LYS A 37 -0.16 5.45 -22.83
N GLY A 38 0.42 6.46 -23.45
CA GLY A 38 -0.08 7.83 -23.43
C GLY A 38 0.57 8.68 -22.33
N ALA A 39 0.36 9.98 -22.44
CA ALA A 39 0.79 10.91 -21.41
C ALA A 39 -0.01 10.62 -20.13
N ILE A 40 0.69 10.44 -19.00
CA ILE A 40 0.06 10.55 -17.71
C ILE A 40 -0.60 11.91 -17.67
N ALA A 41 -1.94 11.95 -17.58
CA ALA A 41 -2.67 13.21 -17.58
C ALA A 41 -2.10 14.06 -16.43
N ALA A 42 -1.28 15.03 -16.80
CA ALA A 42 -0.83 16.03 -15.87
C ALA A 42 -2.08 16.69 -15.30
N ASP A 43 -2.13 16.68 -13.99
CA ASP A 43 -3.20 17.23 -13.20
C ASP A 43 -3.61 18.59 -13.76
N ARG A 44 -4.75 18.64 -14.40
CA ARG A 44 -5.36 19.92 -14.76
C ARG A 44 -5.80 20.54 -13.46
N ARG A 45 -5.02 21.45 -12.96
CA ARG A 45 -5.30 22.22 -11.77
C ARG A 45 -6.54 23.09 -11.96
N GLY A 46 -7.69 22.43 -12.01
CA GLY A 46 -8.93 23.09 -11.69
C GLY A 46 -9.00 23.29 -10.18
N ILE A 47 -9.73 24.27 -9.74
CA ILE A 47 -10.05 24.44 -8.31
C ILE A 47 -10.87 23.24 -7.89
N MET A 48 -10.19 22.16 -7.53
CA MET A 48 -10.83 20.94 -7.07
C MET A 48 -11.13 21.11 -5.59
N ARG A 49 -12.40 21.19 -5.25
CA ARG A 49 -12.87 21.19 -3.86
C ARG A 49 -12.94 19.77 -3.26
N GLY A 50 -12.45 18.81 -4.00
CA GLY A 50 -12.41 17.42 -3.57
C GLY A 50 -11.27 17.12 -2.61
N PRO A 51 -11.27 15.92 -2.03
CA PRO A 51 -10.25 15.51 -1.06
C PRO A 51 -8.86 15.43 -1.70
N LYS A 52 -7.84 15.61 -0.88
CA LYS A 52 -6.43 15.48 -1.27
C LYS A 52 -5.80 14.24 -0.66
N VAL A 53 -4.82 13.71 -1.35
CA VAL A 53 -3.93 12.67 -0.84
C VAL A 53 -2.52 13.23 -0.78
N GLU A 54 -1.90 13.14 0.38
CA GLU A 54 -0.52 13.51 0.59
C GLU A 54 0.33 12.26 0.82
N PHE A 55 1.37 12.10 0.02
CA PHE A 55 2.35 11.03 0.23
C PHE A 55 3.42 11.49 1.21
N ILE A 56 3.48 10.80 2.35
CA ILE A 56 4.48 11.07 3.38
C ILE A 56 5.71 10.24 3.06
N SER A 57 6.65 10.83 2.36
CA SER A 57 7.88 10.15 1.98
C SER A 57 8.87 10.06 3.15
N PRO A 58 9.44 8.87 3.41
CA PRO A 58 10.51 8.74 4.40
C PRO A 58 11.87 9.30 3.93
N GLY A 59 11.95 9.82 2.71
CA GLY A 59 13.18 10.39 2.16
C GLY A 59 13.25 10.30 0.63
N ALA A 60 14.37 10.73 0.06
CA ALA A 60 14.58 10.77 -1.39
C ALA A 60 14.76 9.37 -2.00
N SER A 61 15.21 8.40 -1.22
CA SER A 61 15.36 7.01 -1.62
C SER A 61 14.86 6.10 -0.51
N ILE A 62 14.18 5.04 -0.90
CA ILE A 62 13.48 4.14 0.01
C ILE A 62 14.02 2.73 -0.19
N ASN A 63 14.30 2.04 0.91
CA ASN A 63 14.66 0.62 0.89
C ASN A 63 13.43 -0.23 1.17
N SER A 64 13.29 -1.32 0.44
CA SER A 64 12.23 -2.31 0.70
C SER A 64 12.69 -3.33 1.76
N PRO A 65 11.83 -3.75 2.69
CA PRO A 65 10.45 -3.28 2.91
C PRO A 65 10.39 -1.84 3.44
N MET A 66 9.35 -1.14 3.06
CA MET A 66 9.18 0.27 3.42
C MET A 66 7.85 0.52 4.14
N ARG A 67 7.81 1.62 4.87
CA ARG A 67 6.56 2.12 5.42
C ARG A 67 5.90 3.04 4.39
N LEU A 68 4.74 2.63 3.89
CA LEU A 68 3.93 3.44 2.98
C LEU A 68 2.87 4.19 3.78
N VAL A 69 2.97 5.50 3.83
CA VAL A 69 2.02 6.37 4.52
C VAL A 69 1.43 7.37 3.55
N LEU A 70 0.12 7.34 3.41
CA LEU A 70 -0.66 8.32 2.68
C LEU A 70 -1.61 9.00 3.65
N LYS A 71 -1.69 10.31 3.60
CA LYS A 71 -2.62 11.11 4.40
C LYS A 71 -3.74 11.64 3.52
N PHE A 72 -4.96 11.49 3.98
CA PHE A 72 -6.14 12.02 3.30
C PHE A 72 -6.60 13.30 3.96
N GLU A 73 -6.90 14.31 3.17
CA GLU A 73 -7.48 15.56 3.63
C GLU A 73 -8.82 15.79 2.96
N SER A 74 -9.82 16.08 3.77
CA SER A 74 -11.14 16.48 3.29
C SER A 74 -11.40 17.96 3.60
N PHE A 75 -12.30 18.57 2.85
CA PHE A 75 -12.62 19.98 2.98
C PHE A 75 -14.11 20.18 3.27
N GLY A 76 -14.44 21.31 3.87
CA GLY A 76 -15.83 21.69 4.11
C GLY A 76 -16.58 20.79 5.09
N GLY A 77 -15.89 20.18 6.06
CA GLY A 77 -16.50 19.28 7.03
C GLY A 77 -16.87 17.88 6.50
N ALA A 78 -16.56 17.59 5.23
CA ALA A 78 -16.76 16.27 4.65
C ALA A 78 -15.76 15.25 5.23
N LYS A 79 -16.13 13.99 5.19
CA LYS A 79 -15.27 12.86 5.57
C LYS A 79 -14.85 12.07 4.35
N ILE A 80 -13.67 11.44 4.41
CA ILE A 80 -13.24 10.52 3.36
C ILE A 80 -14.03 9.22 3.46
N ASP A 81 -14.49 8.73 2.30
CA ASP A 81 -15.09 7.40 2.18
C ASP A 81 -13.98 6.37 1.92
N PRO A 82 -13.61 5.53 2.91
CA PRO A 82 -12.53 4.55 2.74
C PRO A 82 -12.85 3.51 1.66
N ASP A 83 -14.12 3.22 1.42
CA ASP A 83 -14.55 2.24 0.41
C ASP A 83 -14.41 2.77 -1.02
N SER A 84 -14.29 4.08 -1.19
CA SER A 84 -14.08 4.71 -2.50
C SER A 84 -12.62 4.73 -2.96
N VAL A 85 -11.69 4.42 -2.07
CA VAL A 85 -10.25 4.50 -2.35
C VAL A 85 -9.84 3.44 -3.37
N LYS A 86 -9.19 3.88 -4.45
CA LYS A 86 -8.57 3.02 -5.45
C LYS A 86 -7.10 3.40 -5.60
N VAL A 87 -6.25 2.40 -5.61
CA VAL A 87 -4.81 2.55 -5.78
C VAL A 87 -4.38 1.77 -7.01
N LEU A 88 -3.79 2.45 -7.98
CA LEU A 88 -3.34 1.87 -9.23
C LEU A 88 -1.85 2.09 -9.43
N PHE A 89 -1.14 1.04 -9.78
CA PHE A 89 0.21 1.14 -10.32
C PHE A 89 0.11 1.34 -11.84
N LEU A 90 0.58 2.49 -12.31
CA LEU A 90 0.42 2.90 -13.70
C LEU A 90 1.42 2.18 -14.61
N ARG A 91 0.96 1.16 -15.27
CA ARG A 91 1.67 0.38 -16.29
C ARG A 91 0.72 0.02 -17.42
N SER A 92 1.19 -0.72 -18.37
CA SER A 92 0.38 -1.21 -19.50
C SER A 92 0.37 -2.75 -19.50
N PRO A 93 -0.71 -3.39 -18.98
CA PRO A 93 -1.90 -2.80 -18.35
C PRO A 93 -1.64 -2.26 -16.93
N ASN A 94 -2.51 -1.38 -16.44
CA ASN A 94 -2.44 -0.91 -15.07
C ASN A 94 -2.69 -2.03 -14.08
N VAL A 95 -1.94 -2.02 -12.97
CA VAL A 95 -2.10 -3.00 -11.89
C VAL A 95 -2.93 -2.40 -10.77
N ASP A 96 -4.02 -3.06 -10.41
CA ASP A 96 -4.87 -2.65 -9.30
C ASP A 96 -4.26 -3.12 -7.97
N LEU A 97 -3.76 -2.16 -7.20
CA LEU A 97 -3.18 -2.42 -5.88
C LEU A 97 -4.22 -2.33 -4.74
N THR A 98 -5.44 -1.93 -5.05
CA THR A 98 -6.48 -1.71 -4.04
C THR A 98 -6.70 -2.91 -3.11
N PRO A 99 -6.81 -4.15 -3.60
CA PRO A 99 -6.99 -5.31 -2.71
C PRO A 99 -5.83 -5.52 -1.73
N ARG A 100 -4.63 -5.14 -2.14
CA ARG A 100 -3.42 -5.31 -1.33
C ARG A 100 -3.29 -4.27 -0.22
N VAL A 101 -3.78 -3.06 -0.46
CA VAL A 101 -3.75 -1.96 0.51
C VAL A 101 -5.01 -1.85 1.35
N LYS A 102 -6.10 -2.50 0.93
CA LYS A 102 -7.41 -2.40 1.58
C LYS A 102 -7.39 -2.63 3.09
N PRO A 103 -6.67 -3.61 3.65
CA PRO A 103 -6.59 -3.80 5.09
C PRO A 103 -5.95 -2.65 5.85
N PHE A 104 -5.23 -1.78 5.14
CA PHE A 104 -4.49 -0.65 5.71
C PHE A 104 -5.15 0.70 5.45
N ILE A 105 -6.30 0.71 4.76
CA ILE A 105 -7.04 1.92 4.44
C ILE A 105 -7.88 2.34 5.64
N GLN A 106 -7.71 3.60 6.06
CA GLN A 106 -8.48 4.25 7.11
C GLN A 106 -9.07 5.55 6.58
N ALA A 107 -10.00 6.14 7.34
CA ALA A 107 -10.64 7.40 6.93
C ALA A 107 -9.67 8.58 6.83
N ASP A 108 -8.53 8.52 7.52
CA ASP A 108 -7.49 9.55 7.53
C ASP A 108 -6.28 9.24 6.65
N GLY A 109 -6.21 8.06 6.07
CA GLY A 109 -5.11 7.69 5.21
C GLY A 109 -4.88 6.19 5.05
N ILE A 110 -3.73 5.87 4.48
CA ILE A 110 -3.21 4.50 4.36
C ILE A 110 -1.91 4.43 5.16
N ASN A 111 -1.82 3.43 6.03
CA ASN A 111 -0.61 3.16 6.80
C ASN A 111 -0.23 1.68 6.66
N MET A 112 0.70 1.42 5.78
CA MET A 112 1.21 0.08 5.49
C MET A 112 2.68 0.02 5.95
N GLN A 113 2.94 -0.71 7.03
CA GLN A 113 4.25 -0.67 7.69
C GLN A 113 5.34 -1.43 6.93
N ASP A 114 4.98 -2.53 6.29
CA ASP A 114 5.91 -3.44 5.64
C ASP A 114 5.52 -3.68 4.19
N ALA A 115 5.51 -2.62 3.39
CA ALA A 115 5.28 -2.72 1.96
C ALA A 115 6.54 -3.21 1.24
N GLU A 116 6.43 -4.30 0.52
CA GLU A 116 7.54 -4.91 -0.20
C GLU A 116 7.43 -4.62 -1.70
N LEU A 117 8.48 -4.02 -2.25
CA LEU A 117 8.59 -3.68 -3.67
C LEU A 117 10.00 -4.01 -4.17
N PRO A 118 10.14 -4.51 -5.42
CA PRO A 118 11.44 -4.62 -6.05
C PRO A 118 12.09 -3.25 -6.25
N PRO A 119 13.43 -3.18 -6.39
CA PRO A 119 14.08 -1.92 -6.75
C PRO A 119 13.55 -1.36 -8.07
N GLY A 120 13.34 -0.07 -8.13
CA GLY A 120 12.84 0.60 -9.32
C GLY A 120 12.06 1.88 -9.01
N GLU A 121 11.48 2.43 -10.04
CA GLU A 121 10.64 3.63 -9.96
C GLU A 121 9.21 3.29 -10.30
N TYR A 122 8.28 3.67 -9.42
CA TYR A 122 6.88 3.30 -9.52
C TYR A 122 6.00 4.55 -9.48
N THR A 123 5.20 4.74 -10.51
CA THR A 123 4.19 5.78 -10.55
C THR A 123 2.86 5.21 -10.09
N VAL A 124 2.30 5.77 -9.04
CA VAL A 124 1.08 5.30 -8.39
C VAL A 124 0.02 6.38 -8.42
N ARG A 125 -1.19 6.00 -8.80
CA ARG A 125 -2.36 6.86 -8.79
C ARG A 125 -3.30 6.44 -7.67
N VAL A 126 -3.79 7.41 -6.91
CA VAL A 126 -4.80 7.21 -5.88
C VAL A 126 -6.02 8.04 -6.18
N ASP A 127 -7.17 7.39 -6.30
CA ASP A 127 -8.48 8.01 -6.46
C ASP A 127 -9.31 7.77 -5.21
N LEU A 128 -10.05 8.76 -4.77
CA LEU A 128 -10.96 8.66 -3.63
C LEU A 128 -12.10 9.66 -3.76
N LYS A 129 -13.13 9.47 -2.94
CA LYS A 129 -14.26 10.39 -2.81
C LYS A 129 -14.50 10.73 -1.35
N ASP A 130 -15.05 11.91 -1.12
CA ASP A 130 -15.52 12.28 0.21
C ASP A 130 -17.01 11.90 0.42
N SER A 131 -17.52 12.19 1.61
CA SER A 131 -18.90 11.89 1.99
C SER A 131 -19.96 12.64 1.16
N GLU A 132 -19.56 13.67 0.43
CA GLU A 132 -20.41 14.43 -0.49
C GLU A 132 -20.25 13.98 -1.95
N GLY A 133 -19.49 12.92 -2.19
CA GLY A 133 -19.26 12.35 -3.53
C GLY A 133 -18.27 13.14 -4.38
N ARG A 134 -17.53 14.09 -3.81
CA ARG A 134 -16.51 14.85 -4.54
C ARG A 134 -15.27 13.99 -4.76
N PRO A 135 -14.80 13.84 -6.02
CA PRO A 135 -13.63 13.04 -6.30
C PRO A 135 -12.32 13.79 -6.03
N GLY A 136 -11.30 13.05 -5.67
CA GLY A 136 -9.92 13.51 -5.61
C GLY A 136 -9.00 12.49 -6.25
N THR A 137 -7.97 12.96 -6.92
CA THR A 137 -6.96 12.13 -7.57
C THR A 137 -5.58 12.69 -7.29
N THR A 138 -4.66 11.80 -6.94
CA THR A 138 -3.26 12.16 -6.74
C THR A 138 -2.36 11.12 -7.40
N ILE A 139 -1.31 11.58 -8.06
CA ILE A 139 -0.28 10.73 -8.66
C ILE A 139 1.04 11.06 -7.96
N PHE A 140 1.74 10.04 -7.51
CA PHE A 140 3.06 10.18 -6.92
C PHE A 140 4.00 9.10 -7.42
N THR A 141 5.30 9.34 -7.28
CA THR A 141 6.33 8.40 -7.69
C THR A 141 7.09 7.89 -6.48
N LEU A 142 7.21 6.56 -6.39
CA LEU A 142 8.04 5.87 -5.42
C LEU A 142 9.35 5.47 -6.08
N LYS A 143 10.46 5.79 -5.46
CA LYS A 143 11.79 5.35 -5.90
C LYS A 143 12.38 4.41 -4.86
N VAL A 144 12.44 3.12 -5.22
CA VAL A 144 12.99 2.06 -4.35
C VAL A 144 14.40 1.75 -4.79
N THR A 145 15.35 1.92 -3.89
CA THR A 145 16.75 1.63 -4.14
C THR A 145 17.08 0.17 -3.85
N PRO A 146 18.03 -0.44 -4.58
CA PRO A 146 18.50 -1.78 -4.25
C PRO A 146 19.19 -1.79 -2.88
N LYS A 147 19.05 -2.91 -2.21
CA LYS A 147 19.77 -3.14 -0.94
C LYS A 147 21.27 -3.26 -1.17
#